data_b93b82950e7c3daeb6578c9ab51c1183
#
_entry.id   b93b82950e7c3daeb6578c9ab51c1183
#
_cell.length_a   1.000
_cell.length_b   1.000
_cell.length_c   1.000
_cell.angle_alpha   90.00
_cell.angle_beta   90.00
_cell.angle_gamma   90.00
#
_symmetry.space_group_name_H-M   'P 1'
#
loop_
_entity.id
_entity.type
_entity.pdbx_description
1 polymer ?
#
loop_
_entity_poly.entity_id
_entity_poly.type
_entity_poly.pdbx_seq_one_letter_code
_entity_poly.pdbx_strand_id
1 'polypeptide(L)'
;MILLIDNYDSFTWNLYQYFCELGTEVQVRRNDALTLAHIDALNPQKIVISPGPCTPNDAGISLAVIRHYAGRIPMLGVCLGHQAMAQAFGASVVRAAKVMHGKTSPVTHNGQGVFRGLPSPLTVTRYHSLIVDPATLPECFEITAWSETQEIMGIRHREWDLEGAQFHPESILSEQGHALLENFLRR
;
A
#
# COMPACT_ATOMS: atom_id res chain seq x y z
N MET A 1 9.72 3.38 15.10
CA MET A 1 8.87 4.43 14.57
C MET A 1 8.60 4.17 13.09
N ILE A 2 7.35 4.37 12.66
CA ILE A 2 6.93 4.30 11.27
C ILE A 2 6.72 5.72 10.75
N LEU A 3 7.21 5.98 9.54
CA LEU A 3 6.85 7.18 8.80
C LEU A 3 5.64 6.84 7.90
N LEU A 4 4.55 7.57 8.08
CA LEU A 4 3.36 7.48 7.25
C LEU A 4 3.30 8.72 6.36
N ILE A 5 3.45 8.52 5.05
CA ILE A 5 3.38 9.60 4.07
C ILE A 5 1.92 9.80 3.68
N ASP A 6 1.40 10.99 3.97
CA ASP A 6 0.02 11.37 3.69
C ASP A 6 -0.08 11.95 2.27
N ASN A 7 -0.81 11.26 1.40
CA ASN A 7 -1.10 11.70 0.04
C ASN A 7 -2.39 12.53 -0.03
N TYR A 8 -2.69 13.30 1.03
CA TYR A 8 -3.88 14.16 1.12
C TYR A 8 -5.18 13.34 1.04
N ASP A 9 -5.24 12.30 1.86
CA ASP A 9 -6.38 11.40 1.91
C ASP A 9 -6.92 11.28 3.34
N SER A 10 -8.25 11.29 3.46
CA SER A 10 -8.89 11.17 4.78
C SER A 10 -8.64 9.83 5.45
N PHE A 11 -8.39 8.77 4.68
CA PHE A 11 -8.09 7.44 5.23
C PHE A 11 -6.70 7.33 5.86
N THR A 12 -5.82 8.31 5.63
CA THR A 12 -4.50 8.34 6.27
C THR A 12 -4.61 8.26 7.80
N TRP A 13 -5.57 8.98 8.38
CA TRP A 13 -5.75 8.99 9.83
C TRP A 13 -6.33 7.69 10.36
N ASN A 14 -7.06 6.93 9.55
CA ASN A 14 -7.49 5.57 9.91
C ASN A 14 -6.28 4.63 9.97
N LEU A 15 -5.36 4.72 9.00
CA LEU A 15 -4.10 3.98 9.05
C LEU A 15 -3.30 4.36 10.30
N TYR A 16 -3.16 5.65 10.57
CA TYR A 16 -2.49 6.15 11.77
C TYR A 16 -3.08 5.53 13.03
N GLN A 17 -4.41 5.55 13.15
CA GLN A 17 -5.10 5.01 14.32
C GLN A 17 -4.87 3.51 14.47
N TYR A 18 -4.96 2.75 13.39
CA TYR A 18 -4.75 1.30 13.42
C TYR A 18 -3.32 0.96 13.89
N PHE A 19 -2.32 1.65 13.37
CA PHE A 19 -0.94 1.43 13.80
C PHE A 19 -0.73 1.82 15.27
N CYS A 20 -1.33 2.90 15.73
CA CYS A 20 -1.28 3.29 17.14
C CYS A 20 -1.93 2.25 18.03
N GLU A 21 -3.09 1.69 17.62
CA GLU A 21 -3.77 0.62 18.34
C GLU A 21 -2.92 -0.65 18.42
N LEU A 22 -2.05 -0.86 17.42
CA LEU A 22 -1.10 -1.97 17.42
C LEU A 22 0.17 -1.69 18.24
N GLY A 23 0.24 -0.54 18.90
CA GLY A 23 1.36 -0.18 19.80
C GLY A 23 2.57 0.43 19.11
N THR A 24 2.42 0.93 17.90
CA THR A 24 3.53 1.49 17.11
C THR A 24 3.51 3.01 17.14
N GLU A 25 4.68 3.62 17.31
CA GLU A 25 4.86 5.05 17.15
C GLU A 25 4.83 5.42 15.65
N VAL A 26 4.00 6.40 15.29
CA VAL A 26 3.80 6.83 13.90
C VAL A 26 4.04 8.33 13.77
N GLN A 27 4.85 8.71 12.79
CA GLN A 27 5.02 10.10 12.37
C GLN A 27 4.32 10.29 11.02
N VAL A 28 3.36 11.21 10.95
CA VAL A 28 2.65 11.52 9.71
C VAL A 28 3.24 12.77 9.08
N ARG A 29 3.57 12.69 7.79
CA ARG A 29 4.07 13.84 7.01
C ARG A 29 3.38 13.86 5.65
N ARG A 30 2.94 15.04 5.23
CA ARG A 30 2.33 15.21 3.91
C ARG A 30 3.38 15.07 2.80
N ASN A 31 2.95 14.59 1.65
CA ASN A 31 3.83 14.25 0.53
C ASN A 31 4.55 15.46 -0.08
N ASP A 32 4.10 16.67 0.18
CA ASP A 32 4.70 17.92 -0.28
C ASP A 32 5.40 18.73 0.84
N ALA A 33 5.39 18.20 2.05
CA ALA A 33 6.02 18.82 3.23
C ALA A 33 7.23 18.04 3.72
N LEU A 34 7.82 17.20 2.87
CA LEU A 34 8.84 16.24 3.25
C LEU A 34 9.89 16.15 2.14
N THR A 35 11.16 16.07 2.54
CA THR A 35 12.28 15.80 1.62
C THR A 35 12.95 14.49 2.00
N LEU A 36 13.78 13.94 1.10
CA LEU A 36 14.56 12.74 1.42
C LEU A 36 15.52 12.99 2.60
N ALA A 37 16.06 14.19 2.70
CA ALA A 37 16.90 14.57 3.84
C ALA A 37 16.13 14.55 5.17
N HIS A 38 14.86 14.97 5.16
CA HIS A 38 14.00 14.89 6.34
C HIS A 38 13.78 13.43 6.75
N ILE A 39 13.60 12.53 5.78
CA ILE A 39 13.41 11.11 6.06
C ILE A 39 14.67 10.51 6.66
N ASP A 40 15.83 10.83 6.12
CA ASP A 40 17.12 10.37 6.68
C ASP A 40 17.27 10.84 8.13
N ALA A 41 16.89 12.08 8.42
CA ALA A 41 16.96 12.63 9.78
C ALA A 41 15.97 11.94 10.73
N LEU A 42 14.76 11.61 10.26
CA LEU A 42 13.77 10.87 11.04
C LEU A 42 14.20 9.43 11.30
N ASN A 43 14.96 8.85 10.39
CA ASN A 43 15.48 7.49 10.46
C ASN A 43 14.37 6.47 10.81
N PRO A 44 13.28 6.38 10.02
CA PRO A 44 12.18 5.47 10.33
C PRO A 44 12.59 4.02 10.12
N GLN A 45 12.03 3.13 10.93
CA GLN A 45 12.24 1.69 10.77
C GLN A 45 11.42 1.13 9.60
N LYS A 46 10.28 1.74 9.30
CA LYS A 46 9.39 1.35 8.21
C LYS A 46 8.72 2.58 7.63
N ILE A 47 8.32 2.49 6.35
CA ILE A 47 7.59 3.55 5.65
C ILE A 47 6.28 2.99 5.13
N VAL A 48 5.19 3.72 5.36
CA VAL A 48 3.87 3.43 4.79
C VAL A 48 3.47 4.58 3.89
N ILE A 49 3.04 4.27 2.67
CA ILE A 49 2.57 5.25 1.70
C ILE A 49 1.06 5.13 1.60
N SER A 50 0.37 6.20 1.96
CA SER A 50 -1.08 6.21 2.14
C SER A 50 -1.86 6.17 0.82
N PRO A 51 -3.16 5.87 0.89
CA PRO A 51 -4.07 6.19 -0.19
C PRO A 51 -3.99 7.66 -0.58
N GLY A 52 -4.52 8.02 -1.73
CA GLY A 52 -4.59 9.38 -2.18
C GLY A 52 -5.38 9.51 -3.46
N PRO A 53 -5.69 10.75 -3.88
CA PRO A 53 -6.42 11.01 -5.10
C PRO A 53 -5.53 10.94 -6.34
N CYS A 54 -6.16 10.90 -7.51
CA CYS A 54 -5.51 11.00 -8.82
C CYS A 54 -4.56 9.83 -9.12
N THR A 55 -3.37 10.13 -9.61
CA THR A 55 -2.39 9.12 -10.04
C THR A 55 -1.10 9.21 -9.21
N PRO A 56 -0.23 8.20 -9.29
CA PRO A 56 1.07 8.26 -8.61
C PRO A 56 1.92 9.47 -9.00
N ASN A 57 1.74 10.02 -10.20
CA ASN A 57 2.45 11.24 -10.62
C ASN A 57 2.05 12.46 -9.80
N ASP A 58 0.87 12.43 -9.19
CA ASP A 58 0.32 13.52 -8.38
C ASP A 58 0.60 13.33 -6.88
N ALA A 59 1.38 12.33 -6.52
CA ALA A 59 1.60 11.91 -5.13
C ALA A 59 2.86 12.55 -4.50
N GLY A 60 3.27 13.72 -4.97
CA GLY A 60 4.41 14.45 -4.42
C GLY A 60 5.67 13.60 -4.39
N ILE A 61 6.29 13.48 -3.22
CA ILE A 61 7.57 12.77 -3.05
C ILE A 61 7.45 11.24 -3.08
N SER A 62 6.23 10.69 -3.13
CA SER A 62 6.03 9.24 -2.93
C SER A 62 6.83 8.37 -3.90
N LEU A 63 6.85 8.69 -5.19
CA LEU A 63 7.65 7.93 -6.16
C LEU A 63 9.15 7.99 -5.85
N ALA A 64 9.67 9.17 -5.51
CA ALA A 64 11.07 9.35 -5.16
C ALA A 64 11.45 8.58 -3.90
N VAL A 65 10.58 8.56 -2.91
CA VAL A 65 10.76 7.79 -1.67
C VAL A 65 10.87 6.30 -1.97
N ILE A 66 9.97 5.78 -2.79
CA ILE A 66 10.00 4.36 -3.17
C ILE A 66 11.32 4.04 -3.87
N ARG A 67 11.70 4.82 -4.86
CA ARG A 67 12.94 4.59 -5.63
C ARG A 67 14.19 4.67 -4.75
N HIS A 68 14.19 5.59 -3.79
CA HIS A 68 15.39 5.83 -2.95
C HIS A 68 15.54 4.79 -1.84
N TYR A 69 14.44 4.40 -1.19
CA TYR A 69 14.48 3.54 -0.01
C TYR A 69 14.13 2.08 -0.26
N ALA A 70 13.71 1.73 -1.47
CA ALA A 70 13.45 0.33 -1.81
C ALA A 70 14.70 -0.53 -1.57
N GLY A 71 14.54 -1.62 -0.83
CA GLY A 71 15.65 -2.49 -0.43
C GLY A 71 16.45 -1.98 0.77
N ARG A 72 16.13 -0.78 1.29
CA ARG A 72 16.83 -0.17 2.44
C ARG A 72 15.93 -0.05 3.66
N ILE A 73 14.66 0.30 3.46
CA ILE A 73 13.66 0.43 4.53
C ILE A 73 12.42 -0.35 4.09
N PRO A 74 11.86 -1.23 4.95
CA PRO A 74 10.61 -1.92 4.63
C PRO A 74 9.48 -0.93 4.34
N MET A 75 8.72 -1.19 3.27
CA MET A 75 7.64 -0.31 2.84
C MET A 75 6.36 -1.05 2.55
N LEU A 76 5.23 -0.43 2.93
CA LEU A 76 3.89 -0.84 2.56
C LEU A 76 3.20 0.30 1.83
N GLY A 77 2.66 0.04 0.65
CA GLY A 77 1.84 0.99 -0.09
C GLY A 77 0.37 0.58 -0.07
N VAL A 78 -0.52 1.53 0.21
CA VAL A 78 -1.96 1.29 0.26
C VAL A 78 -2.64 2.09 -0.83
N CYS A 79 -3.42 1.44 -1.68
CA CYS A 79 -4.16 2.02 -2.80
C CYS A 79 -3.24 2.84 -3.73
N LEU A 80 -3.22 4.16 -3.65
CA LEU A 80 -2.30 4.99 -4.42
C LEU A 80 -0.84 4.61 -4.15
N GLY A 81 -0.49 4.29 -2.91
CA GLY A 81 0.86 3.84 -2.54
C GLY A 81 1.25 2.53 -3.22
N HIS A 82 0.31 1.59 -3.35
CA HIS A 82 0.49 0.36 -4.10
C HIS A 82 0.75 0.63 -5.58
N GLN A 83 -0.06 1.50 -6.18
CA GLN A 83 0.10 1.91 -7.58
C GLN A 83 1.45 2.61 -7.81
N ALA A 84 1.86 3.46 -6.87
CA ALA A 84 3.14 4.16 -6.93
C ALA A 84 4.32 3.19 -6.88
N MET A 85 4.24 2.14 -6.08
CA MET A 85 5.28 1.11 -6.04
C MET A 85 5.43 0.42 -7.39
N ALA A 86 4.34 -0.02 -7.98
CA ALA A 86 4.38 -0.68 -9.28
C ALA A 86 4.94 0.27 -10.35
N GLN A 87 4.47 1.51 -10.37
CA GLN A 87 4.92 2.50 -11.34
C GLN A 87 6.40 2.86 -11.18
N ALA A 88 6.90 2.93 -9.96
CA ALA A 88 8.31 3.23 -9.70
C ALA A 88 9.25 2.19 -10.32
N PHE A 89 8.77 0.97 -10.52
CA PHE A 89 9.53 -0.12 -11.14
C PHE A 89 9.15 -0.36 -12.62
N GLY A 90 8.35 0.50 -13.20
CA GLY A 90 8.06 0.48 -14.64
C GLY A 90 6.69 -0.04 -15.05
N ALA A 91 5.85 -0.44 -14.12
CA ALA A 91 4.48 -0.85 -14.44
C ALA A 91 3.61 0.34 -14.83
N SER A 92 2.56 0.08 -15.60
CA SER A 92 1.57 1.08 -15.97
C SER A 92 0.36 1.00 -15.05
N VAL A 93 -0.18 2.15 -14.69
CA VAL A 93 -1.43 2.29 -13.95
C VAL A 93 -2.51 2.70 -14.94
N VAL A 94 -3.58 1.91 -15.04
CA VAL A 94 -4.61 2.04 -16.06
C VAL A 94 -6.00 2.08 -15.42
N ARG A 95 -7.01 2.46 -16.20
CA ARG A 95 -8.39 2.45 -15.70
C ARG A 95 -8.87 1.02 -15.46
N ALA A 96 -9.50 0.82 -14.30
CA ALA A 96 -10.22 -0.41 -14.01
C ALA A 96 -11.45 -0.53 -14.92
N ALA A 97 -11.87 -1.76 -15.20
CA ALA A 97 -13.09 -2.01 -15.96
C ALA A 97 -14.34 -1.42 -15.27
N LYS A 98 -14.31 -1.35 -13.94
CA LYS A 98 -15.39 -0.81 -13.12
C LYS A 98 -14.81 0.05 -12.00
N VAL A 99 -15.38 1.26 -11.82
CA VAL A 99 -15.02 2.13 -10.70
C VAL A 99 -15.53 1.53 -9.40
N MET A 100 -14.64 1.41 -8.41
CA MET A 100 -14.96 0.93 -7.07
C MET A 100 -14.92 2.11 -6.10
N HIS A 101 -16.06 2.37 -5.45
CA HIS A 101 -16.18 3.47 -4.52
C HIS A 101 -16.93 3.02 -3.26
N GLY A 102 -16.18 2.65 -2.23
CA GLY A 102 -16.72 2.22 -0.96
C GLY A 102 -17.41 0.86 -1.00
N LYS A 103 -17.18 0.07 -2.03
CA LYS A 103 -17.78 -1.26 -2.16
C LYS A 103 -16.87 -2.30 -1.57
N THR A 104 -17.48 -3.30 -0.93
CA THR A 104 -16.75 -4.49 -0.49
C THR A 104 -16.67 -5.51 -1.61
N SER A 105 -15.58 -6.25 -1.64
CA SER A 105 -15.41 -7.34 -2.57
C SER A 105 -14.50 -8.41 -1.98
N PRO A 106 -14.66 -9.70 -2.39
CA PRO A 106 -13.74 -10.72 -1.96
C PRO A 106 -12.42 -10.61 -2.74
N VAL A 107 -11.33 -10.83 -2.04
CA VAL A 107 -9.99 -10.86 -2.60
C VAL A 107 -9.36 -12.20 -2.25
N THR A 108 -8.92 -12.93 -3.27
CA THR A 108 -8.19 -14.18 -3.09
C THR A 108 -6.70 -13.88 -2.99
N HIS A 109 -6.01 -14.48 -2.04
CA HIS A 109 -4.58 -14.24 -1.84
C HIS A 109 -3.80 -15.55 -1.66
N ASN A 110 -2.47 -15.45 -1.74
CA ASN A 110 -1.57 -16.62 -1.63
C ASN A 110 -0.99 -16.85 -0.22
N GLY A 111 -1.43 -16.09 0.78
CA GLY A 111 -0.96 -16.24 2.15
C GLY A 111 0.44 -15.71 2.41
N GLN A 112 1.03 -14.94 1.51
CA GLN A 112 2.37 -14.37 1.66
C GLN A 112 2.34 -12.94 2.19
N GLY A 113 3.44 -12.52 2.83
CA GLY A 113 3.60 -11.16 3.31
C GLY A 113 2.51 -10.75 4.30
N VAL A 114 1.81 -9.67 4.02
CA VAL A 114 0.74 -9.15 4.89
C VAL A 114 -0.46 -10.10 5.00
N PHE A 115 -0.60 -11.05 4.08
CA PHE A 115 -1.70 -12.01 4.09
C PHE A 115 -1.43 -13.26 4.93
N ARG A 116 -0.25 -13.36 5.53
CA ARG A 116 0.13 -14.54 6.31
C ARG A 116 -0.88 -14.83 7.42
N GLY A 117 -1.42 -16.05 7.43
CA GLY A 117 -2.36 -16.50 8.44
C GLY A 117 -3.77 -15.95 8.31
N LEU A 118 -4.05 -15.16 7.25
CA LEU A 118 -5.39 -14.61 7.04
C LEU A 118 -6.23 -15.53 6.17
N PRO A 119 -7.58 -15.51 6.35
CA PRO A 119 -8.47 -16.32 5.52
C PRO A 119 -8.44 -15.86 4.06
N SER A 120 -8.69 -16.78 3.13
CA SER A 120 -8.85 -16.49 1.72
C SER A 120 -10.11 -17.21 1.22
N PRO A 121 -11.08 -16.50 0.60
CA PRO A 121 -11.05 -15.06 0.29
C PRO A 121 -11.19 -14.17 1.53
N LEU A 122 -10.75 -12.93 1.37
CA LEU A 122 -10.84 -11.89 2.39
C LEU A 122 -11.74 -10.78 1.85
N THR A 123 -12.78 -10.39 2.60
CA THR A 123 -13.65 -9.29 2.20
C THR A 123 -13.01 -7.96 2.56
N VAL A 124 -12.84 -7.11 1.57
CA VAL A 124 -12.14 -5.82 1.72
C VAL A 124 -12.92 -4.69 1.07
N THR A 125 -12.64 -3.47 1.51
CA THR A 125 -13.21 -2.25 0.93
C THR A 125 -12.31 -1.71 -0.16
N ARG A 126 -12.90 -1.33 -1.27
CA ARG A 126 -12.19 -0.79 -2.45
C ARG A 126 -12.69 0.61 -2.77
N TYR A 127 -11.74 1.55 -2.97
CA TYR A 127 -11.99 2.93 -3.36
C TYR A 127 -11.01 3.30 -4.47
N HIS A 128 -11.19 2.77 -5.68
CA HIS A 128 -10.27 3.07 -6.77
C HIS A 128 -10.93 2.99 -8.13
N SER A 129 -10.46 3.81 -9.04
CA SER A 129 -10.83 3.78 -10.47
C SER A 129 -9.65 3.32 -11.33
N LEU A 130 -8.47 3.19 -10.76
CA LEU A 130 -7.25 2.78 -11.42
C LEU A 130 -6.73 1.48 -10.83
N ILE A 131 -6.04 0.71 -11.64
CA ILE A 131 -5.38 -0.53 -11.25
C ILE A 131 -3.99 -0.59 -11.89
N VAL A 132 -3.14 -1.43 -11.34
CA VAL A 132 -1.88 -1.81 -12.00
C VAL A 132 -2.19 -2.77 -13.13
N ASP A 133 -1.70 -2.47 -14.34
CA ASP A 133 -1.87 -3.34 -15.49
C ASP A 133 -1.00 -4.60 -15.31
N PRO A 134 -1.61 -5.80 -15.21
CA PRO A 134 -0.87 -7.03 -14.98
C PRO A 134 0.17 -7.32 -16.08
N ALA A 135 -0.12 -6.91 -17.31
CA ALA A 135 0.79 -7.14 -18.44
C ALA A 135 2.09 -6.35 -18.34
N THR A 136 2.11 -5.29 -17.53
CA THR A 136 3.26 -4.39 -17.38
C THR A 136 4.01 -4.60 -16.07
N LEU A 137 3.52 -5.45 -15.17
CA LEU A 137 4.17 -5.66 -13.88
C LEU A 137 5.52 -6.35 -14.07
N PRO A 138 6.63 -5.75 -13.58
CA PRO A 138 7.95 -6.36 -13.72
C PRO A 138 8.06 -7.69 -12.97
N GLU A 139 8.97 -8.55 -13.43
CA GLU A 139 9.21 -9.87 -12.82
C GLU A 139 9.74 -9.79 -11.39
N CYS A 140 10.28 -8.67 -10.96
CA CYS A 140 10.74 -8.50 -9.59
C CYS A 140 9.59 -8.50 -8.57
N PHE A 141 8.35 -8.33 -9.03
CA PHE A 141 7.15 -8.44 -8.18
C PHE A 141 6.42 -9.74 -8.42
N GLU A 142 5.94 -10.36 -7.35
CA GLU A 142 4.91 -11.39 -7.43
C GLU A 142 3.56 -10.77 -7.10
N ILE A 143 2.51 -11.30 -7.72
CA ILE A 143 1.14 -10.91 -7.40
C ILE A 143 0.68 -11.79 -6.24
N THR A 144 0.29 -11.13 -5.14
CA THR A 144 -0.10 -11.84 -3.91
C THR A 144 -1.61 -11.93 -3.74
N ALA A 145 -2.37 -11.11 -4.44
CA ALA A 145 -3.82 -11.08 -4.29
C ALA A 145 -4.52 -10.63 -5.58
N TRP A 146 -5.71 -11.17 -5.81
CA TRP A 146 -6.54 -10.91 -6.99
C TRP A 146 -7.98 -10.64 -6.59
N SER A 147 -8.65 -9.76 -7.36
CA SER A 147 -10.11 -9.60 -7.27
C SER A 147 -10.84 -10.72 -8.02
N GLU A 148 -12.16 -10.75 -7.90
CA GLU A 148 -13.02 -11.67 -8.65
C GLU A 148 -12.87 -11.53 -10.15
N THR A 149 -12.56 -10.32 -10.64
CA THR A 149 -12.37 -10.00 -12.05
C THR A 149 -10.91 -10.04 -12.48
N GLN A 150 -10.07 -10.69 -11.67
CA GLN A 150 -8.63 -10.89 -11.95
C GLN A 150 -7.82 -9.60 -12.01
N GLU A 151 -8.23 -8.58 -11.29
CA GLU A 151 -7.45 -7.38 -11.10
C GLU A 151 -6.43 -7.58 -9.97
N ILE A 152 -5.24 -6.99 -10.10
CA ILE A 152 -4.21 -7.09 -9.06
C ILE A 152 -4.67 -6.36 -7.81
N MET A 153 -4.70 -7.06 -6.69
CA MET A 153 -5.06 -6.51 -5.38
C MET A 153 -3.91 -6.50 -4.38
N GLY A 154 -2.83 -7.18 -4.69
CA GLY A 154 -1.62 -7.19 -3.88
C GLY A 154 -0.39 -7.51 -4.70
N ILE A 155 0.72 -6.86 -4.39
CA ILE A 155 2.03 -7.13 -4.97
C ILE A 155 3.08 -7.19 -3.87
N ARG A 156 4.16 -7.92 -4.13
CA ARG A 156 5.28 -8.05 -3.21
C ARG A 156 6.56 -8.22 -4.00
N HIS A 157 7.60 -7.43 -3.65
CA HIS A 157 8.92 -7.62 -4.27
C HIS A 157 9.48 -8.98 -3.84
N ARG A 158 10.13 -9.68 -4.77
CA ARG A 158 10.60 -11.04 -4.52
C ARG A 158 11.80 -11.10 -3.57
N GLU A 159 12.60 -10.03 -3.52
CA GLU A 159 13.82 -9.98 -2.71
C GLU A 159 13.74 -8.97 -1.58
N TRP A 160 13.12 -7.80 -1.81
CA TRP A 160 13.09 -6.71 -0.85
C TRP A 160 11.77 -6.68 -0.08
N ASP A 161 11.81 -6.09 1.10
CA ASP A 161 10.61 -5.88 1.91
C ASP A 161 9.84 -4.65 1.39
N LEU A 162 9.10 -4.86 0.32
CA LEU A 162 8.36 -3.86 -0.42
C LEU A 162 7.06 -4.51 -0.89
N GLU A 163 5.94 -4.04 -0.35
CA GLU A 163 4.65 -4.69 -0.56
C GLU A 163 3.53 -3.67 -0.73
N GLY A 164 2.54 -3.99 -1.56
CA GLY A 164 1.41 -3.13 -1.82
C GLY A 164 0.07 -3.85 -1.73
N ALA A 165 -0.96 -3.13 -1.27
CA ALA A 165 -2.35 -3.56 -1.26
C ALA A 165 -3.20 -2.51 -1.95
N GLN A 166 -3.98 -2.93 -2.96
CA GLN A 166 -4.85 -2.03 -3.73
C GLN A 166 -6.08 -1.60 -2.93
N PHE A 167 -6.50 -2.39 -1.98
CA PHE A 167 -7.67 -2.14 -1.16
C PHE A 167 -7.32 -1.37 0.12
N HIS A 168 -8.33 -1.04 0.92
CA HIS A 168 -8.19 -0.27 2.15
C HIS A 168 -8.31 -1.16 3.41
N PRO A 169 -7.20 -1.67 3.97
CA PRO A 169 -7.27 -2.48 5.19
C PRO A 169 -7.74 -1.67 6.41
N GLU A 170 -7.56 -0.35 6.38
CA GLU A 170 -7.95 0.56 7.46
C GLU A 170 -9.44 0.91 7.45
N SER A 171 -10.18 0.49 6.44
CA SER A 171 -11.63 0.68 6.41
C SER A 171 -12.31 -0.28 7.36
N ILE A 172 -13.31 0.22 8.10
CA ILE A 172 -14.04 -0.57 9.08
C ILE A 172 -14.77 -1.77 8.45
N LEU A 173 -15.10 -1.69 7.16
CA LEU A 173 -15.77 -2.77 6.44
C LEU A 173 -14.80 -3.81 5.87
N SER A 174 -13.49 -3.57 5.95
CA SER A 174 -12.48 -4.56 5.56
C SER A 174 -12.27 -5.54 6.71
N GLU A 175 -12.28 -6.83 6.38
CA GLU A 175 -11.99 -7.89 7.34
C GLU A 175 -10.49 -7.95 7.62
N GLN A 176 -10.12 -8.25 8.86
CA GLN A 176 -8.73 -8.53 9.27
C GLN A 176 -7.75 -7.38 9.01
N GLY A 177 -8.24 -6.14 9.00
CA GLY A 177 -7.39 -4.97 8.73
C GLY A 177 -6.23 -4.84 9.71
N HIS A 178 -6.49 -4.95 11.02
CA HIS A 178 -5.45 -4.89 12.04
C HIS A 178 -4.44 -6.03 11.89
N ALA A 179 -4.92 -7.25 11.64
CA ALA A 179 -4.04 -8.41 11.49
C ALA A 179 -3.13 -8.28 10.27
N LEU A 180 -3.66 -7.72 9.17
CA LEU A 180 -2.89 -7.46 7.95
C LEU A 180 -1.78 -6.44 8.24
N LEU A 181 -2.10 -5.34 8.88
CA LEU A 181 -1.13 -4.29 9.23
C LEU A 181 -0.11 -4.80 10.26
N GLU A 182 -0.56 -5.63 11.21
CA GLU A 182 0.35 -6.25 12.17
C GLU A 182 1.37 -7.17 11.49
N ASN A 183 0.97 -7.91 10.46
CA ASN A 183 1.89 -8.72 9.68
C ASN A 183 3.01 -7.88 9.06
N PHE A 184 2.70 -6.67 8.62
CA PHE A 184 3.72 -5.74 8.13
C PHE A 184 4.66 -5.28 9.25
N LEU A 185 4.12 -4.99 10.44
CA LEU A 185 4.91 -4.50 11.56
C LEU A 185 5.91 -5.52 12.11
N ARG A 186 5.57 -6.80 12.05
CA ARG A 186 6.30 -7.86 12.74
C ARG A 186 7.37 -8.56 11.90
N ARG A 187 7.70 -8.07 10.75
CA ARG A 187 8.76 -8.68 9.95
C ARG A 187 10.02 -7.83 9.89
#